data_21fa7d4f5bbccc12850eea4d7c658d64
#
_entry.id   21fa7d4f5bbccc12850eea4d7c658d64
#
_cell.length_a   1.000
_cell.length_b   1.000
_cell.length_c   1.000
_cell.angle_alpha   90.00
_cell.angle_beta   90.00
_cell.angle_gamma   90.00
#
_symmetry.space_group_name_H-M   'P 1'
#
loop_
_entity.id
_entity.type
_entity.pdbx_description
1 polymer ?
#
loop_
_entity_poly.entity_id
_entity_poly.type
_entity_poly.pdbx_seq_one_letter_code
_entity_poly.pdbx_strand_id
1 'polypeptide(L)'
;RIESGVSFIANGLKNLGKKSPVGGNYDVVLVTCGTVFAAWLGVHYAKKCRLPLVVEFRDLTYKQMLATGSRGAKVAAMKSLELSFCKAADCIVALTDGFKKDLETAGVPGDSIVVVPNGADVVACKHAWDGPLRLGYFGTMGLSQDVPATVKYAKRIVDLGLASSYELIGEGAARDELERLVSAGGYGFLKLEHGVPMAELEPRYAGVHMTVVSLQKSAEFSGTIPSKIFQSFARGVPVLFVGPEGDASELVRRSGAGIALCGSEEEDINELEAFASRADRAFNLARMSEAAVDFMNREYSRRLMADKMIAVLSDAVYKTKQTNERIKING
;
A
#
# COMPACT_ATOMS: atom_id res chain seq x y z
N ARG A 1 17.95 -13.76 0.67
CA ARG A 1 17.45 -12.52 1.33
C ARG A 1 18.34 -12.05 2.50
N ILE A 2 18.88 -12.93 3.35
CA ILE A 2 19.77 -12.55 4.46
C ILE A 2 21.10 -12.03 3.92
N GLU A 3 21.72 -12.72 2.96
CA GLU A 3 22.97 -12.31 2.34
C GLU A 3 22.86 -10.93 1.67
N SER A 4 21.78 -10.66 0.96
CA SER A 4 21.53 -9.32 0.38
C SER A 4 21.35 -8.25 1.45
N GLY A 5 20.75 -8.57 2.60
CA GLY A 5 20.62 -7.66 3.72
C GLY A 5 21.94 -7.33 4.40
N VAL A 6 22.79 -8.34 4.59
CA VAL A 6 24.16 -8.14 5.14
C VAL A 6 25.01 -7.31 4.19
N SER A 7 24.97 -7.59 2.89
CA SER A 7 25.64 -6.79 1.85
C SER A 7 25.16 -5.34 1.85
N PHE A 8 23.84 -5.13 1.99
CA PHE A 8 23.25 -3.80 2.11
C PHE A 8 23.80 -3.02 3.31
N ILE A 9 23.85 -3.64 4.50
CA ILE A 9 24.42 -3.02 5.70
C ILE A 9 25.90 -2.69 5.49
N ALA A 10 26.69 -3.63 5.00
CA ALA A 10 28.13 -3.42 4.79
C ALA A 10 28.42 -2.27 3.81
N ASN A 11 27.67 -2.20 2.73
CA ASN A 11 27.77 -1.09 1.75
C ASN A 11 27.24 0.22 2.34
N GLY A 12 26.15 0.18 3.10
CA GLY A 12 25.60 1.31 3.82
C GLY A 12 26.65 1.91 4.77
N LEU A 13 27.23 1.11 5.65
CA LEU A 13 28.24 1.55 6.62
C LEU A 13 29.47 2.19 5.94
N LYS A 14 29.94 1.66 4.80
CA LYS A 14 31.04 2.25 4.02
C LYS A 14 30.70 3.62 3.44
N ASN A 15 29.41 3.87 3.15
CA ASN A 15 28.94 5.12 2.55
C ASN A 15 28.44 6.13 3.60
N LEU A 16 28.12 5.67 4.80
CA LEU A 16 27.76 6.52 5.92
C LEU A 16 28.97 7.32 6.39
N GLY A 17 28.97 8.61 6.14
CA GLY A 17 30.10 9.51 6.46
C GLY A 17 30.65 10.21 5.25
N LYS A 18 30.20 9.87 4.04
CA LYS A 18 30.46 10.73 2.88
C LYS A 18 29.64 12.00 3.02
N LYS A 19 30.23 13.14 2.64
CA LYS A 19 29.53 14.43 2.63
C LYS A 19 28.29 14.35 1.74
N SER A 20 27.26 15.13 2.11
CA SER A 20 26.07 15.30 1.27
C SER A 20 26.48 15.66 -0.16
N PRO A 21 25.91 15.02 -1.19
CA PRO A 21 26.18 15.34 -2.59
C PRO A 21 25.74 16.78 -2.96
N VAL A 22 24.86 17.39 -2.17
CA VAL A 22 24.40 18.79 -2.37
C VAL A 22 25.12 19.79 -1.44
N GLY A 23 26.15 19.34 -0.70
CA GLY A 23 26.87 20.16 0.29
C GLY A 23 26.13 20.31 1.62
N GLY A 24 26.84 20.72 2.67
CA GLY A 24 26.29 20.92 4.02
C GLY A 24 26.17 19.63 4.86
N ASN A 25 25.61 19.78 6.06
CA ASN A 25 25.33 18.69 6.99
C ASN A 25 23.85 18.27 6.87
N TYR A 26 23.57 17.03 7.24
CA TYR A 26 22.19 16.56 7.38
C TYR A 26 21.60 17.05 8.70
N ASP A 27 20.30 17.37 8.71
CA ASP A 27 19.59 17.83 9.89
C ASP A 27 18.70 16.74 10.51
N VAL A 28 18.33 15.72 9.75
CA VAL A 28 17.43 14.63 10.14
C VAL A 28 17.73 13.36 9.39
N VAL A 29 17.44 12.22 10.00
CA VAL A 29 17.47 10.91 9.34
C VAL A 29 16.04 10.43 9.17
N LEU A 30 15.62 10.22 7.92
CA LEU A 30 14.38 9.52 7.57
C LEU A 30 14.72 8.10 7.15
N VAL A 31 14.08 7.13 7.81
CA VAL A 31 14.20 5.72 7.46
C VAL A 31 12.85 5.17 7.05
N THR A 32 12.75 4.72 5.81
CA THR A 32 11.60 3.92 5.37
C THR A 32 11.85 2.45 5.69
N CYS A 33 11.07 1.91 6.63
CA CYS A 33 11.19 0.52 7.08
C CYS A 33 10.47 -0.42 6.11
N GLY A 34 11.05 -0.63 4.93
CA GLY A 34 10.68 -1.71 4.01
C GLY A 34 11.42 -3.02 4.30
N THR A 35 12.55 -2.93 5.04
CA THR A 35 13.30 -4.06 5.60
C THR A 35 13.89 -3.67 6.94
N VAL A 36 14.00 -4.63 7.85
CA VAL A 36 14.64 -4.43 9.16
C VAL A 36 16.11 -3.97 9.06
N PHE A 37 16.78 -4.32 7.96
CA PHE A 37 18.17 -3.92 7.70
C PHE A 37 18.29 -2.41 7.44
N ALA A 38 17.34 -1.82 6.72
CA ALA A 38 17.32 -0.38 6.47
C ALA A 38 17.05 0.38 7.78
N ALA A 39 16.07 -0.07 8.57
CA ALA A 39 15.75 0.53 9.85
C ALA A 39 16.94 0.49 10.82
N TRP A 40 17.62 -0.67 10.92
CA TRP A 40 18.81 -0.81 11.75
C TRP A 40 19.92 0.17 11.34
N LEU A 41 20.19 0.28 10.04
CA LEU A 41 21.20 1.19 9.50
C LEU A 41 20.90 2.65 9.82
N GLY A 42 19.63 3.07 9.65
CA GLY A 42 19.19 4.42 9.96
C GLY A 42 19.28 4.76 11.44
N VAL A 43 18.83 3.85 12.32
CA VAL A 43 18.99 4.00 13.78
C VAL A 43 20.46 4.14 14.17
N HIS A 44 21.33 3.29 13.60
CA HIS A 44 22.77 3.36 13.88
C HIS A 44 23.35 4.72 13.44
N TYR A 45 22.99 5.18 12.24
CA TYR A 45 23.49 6.45 11.71
C TYR A 45 22.99 7.66 12.50
N ALA A 46 21.70 7.71 12.81
CA ALA A 46 21.11 8.79 13.60
C ALA A 46 21.80 8.92 14.97
N LYS A 47 22.01 7.81 15.67
CA LYS A 47 22.76 7.78 16.95
C LYS A 47 24.19 8.24 16.80
N LYS A 48 24.91 7.76 15.78
CA LYS A 48 26.32 8.12 15.53
C LYS A 48 26.49 9.61 15.25
N CYS A 49 25.56 10.20 14.48
CA CYS A 49 25.61 11.60 14.07
C CYS A 49 24.85 12.53 15.04
N ARG A 50 24.16 12.00 16.05
CA ARG A 50 23.30 12.75 16.97
C ARG A 50 22.23 13.56 16.25
N LEU A 51 21.62 12.95 15.24
CA LEU A 51 20.55 13.52 14.43
C LEU A 51 19.20 12.99 14.89
N PRO A 52 18.12 13.79 14.80
CA PRO A 52 16.76 13.28 14.97
C PRO A 52 16.46 12.17 13.97
N LEU A 53 15.68 11.19 14.40
CA LEU A 53 15.32 10.02 13.65
C LEU A 53 13.82 9.96 13.44
N VAL A 54 13.38 9.95 12.19
CA VAL A 54 12.01 9.65 11.79
C VAL A 54 11.98 8.27 11.14
N VAL A 55 11.13 7.38 11.66
CA VAL A 55 10.96 6.02 11.12
C VAL A 55 9.60 5.89 10.47
N GLU A 56 9.56 5.67 9.17
CA GLU A 56 8.35 5.39 8.39
C GLU A 56 8.15 3.88 8.27
N PHE A 57 7.05 3.37 8.79
CA PHE A 57 6.63 1.98 8.60
C PHE A 57 5.68 1.88 7.40
N ARG A 58 6.12 1.18 6.36
CA ARG A 58 5.28 0.90 5.18
C ARG A 58 4.42 -0.34 5.37
N ASP A 59 4.92 -1.28 6.15
CA ASP A 59 4.27 -2.53 6.55
C ASP A 59 4.77 -2.94 7.94
N LEU A 60 3.94 -3.68 8.67
CA LEU A 60 4.35 -4.34 9.91
C LEU A 60 4.68 -5.80 9.61
N THR A 61 5.97 -6.12 9.51
CA THR A 61 6.45 -7.45 9.08
C THR A 61 5.91 -8.56 9.96
N TYR A 62 5.84 -8.34 11.29
CA TYR A 62 5.29 -9.35 12.19
C TYR A 62 3.81 -9.65 11.91
N LYS A 63 3.00 -8.67 11.46
CA LYS A 63 1.61 -8.89 11.07
C LYS A 63 1.51 -9.66 9.76
N GLN A 64 2.32 -9.33 8.76
CA GLN A 64 2.41 -10.12 7.54
C GLN A 64 2.81 -11.58 7.81
N MET A 65 3.73 -11.80 8.75
CA MET A 65 4.10 -13.15 9.19
C MET A 65 2.92 -13.88 9.84
N LEU A 66 2.13 -13.19 10.68
CA LEU A 66 0.91 -13.74 11.29
C LEU A 66 -0.13 -14.11 10.23
N ALA A 67 -0.39 -13.21 9.29
CA ALA A 67 -1.35 -13.41 8.21
C ALA A 67 -0.98 -14.61 7.31
N THR A 68 0.34 -14.82 7.06
CA THR A 68 0.84 -15.96 6.28
C THR A 68 1.07 -17.23 7.10
N GLY A 69 0.46 -17.34 8.28
CA GLY A 69 0.47 -18.55 9.10
C GLY A 69 1.68 -18.73 10.02
N SER A 70 2.65 -17.81 10.03
CA SER A 70 3.78 -17.88 10.95
C SER A 70 3.33 -17.63 12.40
N ARG A 71 3.90 -18.34 13.36
CA ARG A 71 3.57 -18.23 14.79
C ARG A 71 4.82 -18.41 15.67
N GLY A 72 4.68 -18.12 16.94
CA GLY A 72 5.68 -18.42 17.97
C GLY A 72 6.88 -17.46 18.02
N ALA A 73 8.03 -17.97 18.44
CA ALA A 73 9.21 -17.17 18.77
C ALA A 73 9.72 -16.27 17.62
N LYS A 74 9.60 -16.70 16.37
CA LYS A 74 10.03 -15.91 15.20
C LYS A 74 9.20 -14.64 15.04
N VAL A 75 7.90 -14.72 15.22
CA VAL A 75 6.98 -13.57 15.14
C VAL A 75 7.24 -12.64 16.33
N ALA A 76 7.39 -13.19 17.54
CA ALA A 76 7.70 -12.41 18.74
C ALA A 76 9.03 -11.65 18.61
N ALA A 77 10.06 -12.30 18.07
CA ALA A 77 11.35 -11.67 17.81
C ALA A 77 11.25 -10.54 16.79
N MET A 78 10.50 -10.74 15.69
CA MET A 78 10.28 -9.71 14.68
C MET A 78 9.51 -8.52 15.26
N LYS A 79 8.44 -8.77 16.01
CA LYS A 79 7.69 -7.72 16.72
C LYS A 79 8.58 -6.92 17.67
N SER A 80 9.39 -7.61 18.48
CA SER A 80 10.31 -6.96 19.41
C SER A 80 11.35 -6.09 18.68
N LEU A 81 11.85 -6.56 17.53
CA LEU A 81 12.79 -5.82 16.71
C LEU A 81 12.16 -4.56 16.12
N GLU A 82 10.96 -4.65 15.52
CA GLU A 82 10.25 -3.49 14.98
C GLU A 82 9.91 -2.47 16.07
N LEU A 83 9.45 -2.92 17.24
CA LEU A 83 9.20 -2.04 18.39
C LEU A 83 10.49 -1.39 18.94
N SER A 84 11.65 -2.03 18.77
CA SER A 84 12.93 -1.41 19.15
C SER A 84 13.28 -0.22 18.26
N PHE A 85 12.88 -0.24 17.00
CA PHE A 85 13.03 0.92 16.10
C PHE A 85 12.08 2.04 16.49
N CYS A 86 10.83 1.72 16.88
CA CYS A 86 9.89 2.71 17.41
C CYS A 86 10.46 3.43 18.64
N LYS A 87 11.06 2.68 19.58
CA LYS A 87 11.68 3.26 20.77
C LYS A 87 12.90 4.13 20.48
N ALA A 88 13.57 3.91 19.36
CA ALA A 88 14.73 4.70 18.95
C ALA A 88 14.38 5.95 18.15
N ALA A 89 13.15 6.05 17.65
CA ALA A 89 12.69 7.14 16.81
C ALA A 89 12.22 8.34 17.65
N ASP A 90 12.49 9.55 17.17
CA ASP A 90 11.92 10.80 17.69
C ASP A 90 10.48 11.01 17.17
N CYS A 91 10.19 10.49 16.00
CA CYS A 91 8.85 10.44 15.43
C CYS A 91 8.67 9.20 14.55
N ILE A 92 7.47 8.63 14.58
CA ILE A 92 7.08 7.48 13.78
C ILE A 92 6.04 7.92 12.76
N VAL A 93 6.23 7.52 11.50
CA VAL A 93 5.23 7.69 10.45
C VAL A 93 4.56 6.36 10.16
N ALA A 94 3.25 6.32 10.33
CA ALA A 94 2.39 5.20 9.91
C ALA A 94 1.64 5.57 8.63
N LEU A 95 1.36 4.58 7.77
CA LEU A 95 0.66 4.84 6.50
C LEU A 95 -0.86 4.93 6.66
N THR A 96 -1.41 4.41 7.77
CA THR A 96 -2.85 4.34 8.01
C THR A 96 -3.17 4.52 9.49
N ASP A 97 -4.41 4.87 9.80
CA ASP A 97 -4.90 4.93 11.17
C ASP A 97 -4.91 3.53 11.82
N GLY A 98 -5.18 2.49 11.05
CA GLY A 98 -5.09 1.11 11.52
C GLY A 98 -3.66 0.74 11.94
N PHE A 99 -2.64 1.12 11.17
CA PHE A 99 -1.24 0.90 11.58
C PHE A 99 -0.87 1.69 12.83
N LYS A 100 -1.34 2.94 12.95
CA LYS A 100 -1.18 3.73 14.17
C LYS A 100 -1.77 2.99 15.36
N LYS A 101 -3.02 2.54 15.27
CA LYS A 101 -3.71 1.79 16.33
C LYS A 101 -3.00 0.49 16.68
N ASP A 102 -2.44 -0.22 15.71
CA ASP A 102 -1.64 -1.43 15.92
C ASP A 102 -0.37 -1.16 16.72
N LEU A 103 0.33 -0.09 16.41
CA LEU A 103 1.52 0.33 17.15
C LEU A 103 1.17 0.80 18.57
N GLU A 104 0.08 1.57 18.74
CA GLU A 104 -0.43 1.97 20.06
C GLU A 104 -0.79 0.74 20.92
N THR A 105 -1.48 -0.24 20.33
CA THR A 105 -1.82 -1.52 20.99
C THR A 105 -0.56 -2.32 21.37
N ALA A 106 0.52 -2.13 20.62
CA ALA A 106 1.81 -2.74 20.94
C ALA A 106 2.64 -1.95 21.98
N GLY A 107 2.10 -0.84 22.52
CA GLY A 107 2.69 -0.04 23.58
C GLY A 107 3.54 1.15 23.10
N VAL A 108 3.40 1.56 21.84
CA VAL A 108 4.05 2.77 21.31
C VAL A 108 3.18 3.99 21.66
N PRO A 109 3.73 5.08 22.21
CA PRO A 109 2.96 6.28 22.55
C PRO A 109 2.33 6.91 21.30
N GLY A 110 1.02 7.18 21.33
CA GLY A 110 0.26 7.67 20.18
C GLY A 110 0.67 9.07 19.71
N ASP A 111 1.18 9.91 20.62
CA ASP A 111 1.73 11.24 20.34
C ASP A 111 3.06 11.20 19.57
N SER A 112 3.76 10.09 19.60
CA SER A 112 4.96 9.85 18.78
C SER A 112 4.64 9.37 17.36
N ILE A 113 3.37 9.07 17.03
CA ILE A 113 2.96 8.50 15.76
C ILE A 113 2.15 9.49 14.93
N VAL A 114 2.62 9.82 13.75
CA VAL A 114 1.91 10.65 12.76
C VAL A 114 1.48 9.80 11.58
N VAL A 115 0.25 9.99 11.09
CA VAL A 115 -0.25 9.28 9.91
C VAL A 115 0.03 10.10 8.66
N VAL A 116 0.86 9.55 7.76
CA VAL A 116 1.12 10.10 6.42
C VAL A 116 0.87 8.99 5.40
N PRO A 117 -0.31 8.97 4.78
CA PRO A 117 -0.67 7.93 3.82
C PRO A 117 0.18 7.93 2.54
N ASN A 118 0.05 6.85 1.77
CA ASN A 118 0.53 6.86 0.40
C ASN A 118 -0.26 7.88 -0.44
N GLY A 119 0.41 8.46 -1.44
CA GLY A 119 -0.22 9.34 -2.40
C GLY A 119 0.21 8.98 -3.83
N ALA A 120 -0.51 9.53 -4.81
CA ALA A 120 -0.16 9.40 -6.21
C ALA A 120 -0.38 10.72 -6.96
N ASP A 121 0.37 10.90 -8.06
CA ASP A 121 0.13 12.01 -8.97
C ASP A 121 -1.09 11.69 -9.83
N VAL A 122 -2.02 12.64 -9.90
CA VAL A 122 -3.21 12.48 -10.72
C VAL A 122 -2.85 12.62 -12.20
N VAL A 123 -3.13 11.56 -12.94
CA VAL A 123 -2.98 11.48 -14.39
C VAL A 123 -4.28 10.92 -14.94
N ALA A 124 -5.30 11.78 -15.04
CA ALA A 124 -6.61 11.33 -15.47
C ALA A 124 -6.58 10.79 -16.91
N CYS A 125 -7.06 9.56 -17.08
CA CYS A 125 -7.21 8.91 -18.36
C CYS A 125 -8.63 9.17 -18.92
N LYS A 126 -8.78 9.10 -20.24
CA LYS A 126 -10.11 9.05 -20.86
C LYS A 126 -10.58 7.60 -20.88
N HIS A 127 -11.78 7.37 -20.38
CA HIS A 127 -12.39 6.05 -20.32
C HIS A 127 -13.64 5.97 -21.19
N ALA A 128 -13.87 4.78 -21.77
CA ALA A 128 -15.13 4.40 -22.39
C ALA A 128 -15.83 3.40 -21.46
N TRP A 129 -17.04 3.74 -21.02
CA TRP A 129 -17.80 2.99 -20.02
C TRP A 129 -18.85 2.03 -20.59
N ASP A 130 -18.81 1.81 -21.88
CA ASP A 130 -19.76 0.99 -22.64
C ASP A 130 -19.40 -0.51 -22.65
N GLY A 131 -20.37 -1.33 -22.95
CA GLY A 131 -20.22 -2.78 -23.07
C GLY A 131 -20.08 -3.53 -21.74
N PRO A 132 -19.77 -4.84 -21.78
CA PRO A 132 -19.51 -5.65 -20.60
C PRO A 132 -18.29 -5.16 -19.82
N LEU A 133 -18.25 -5.41 -18.50
CA LEU A 133 -17.15 -4.97 -17.66
C LEU A 133 -15.79 -5.53 -18.14
N ARG A 134 -14.80 -4.67 -18.15
CA ARG A 134 -13.39 -5.02 -18.33
C ARG A 134 -12.67 -4.77 -17.02
N LEU A 135 -12.11 -5.82 -16.44
CA LEU A 135 -11.40 -5.76 -15.17
C LEU A 135 -9.88 -5.76 -15.39
N GLY A 136 -9.14 -5.12 -14.49
CA GLY A 136 -7.68 -5.13 -14.50
C GLY A 136 -7.10 -5.34 -13.10
N TYR A 137 -6.01 -6.09 -12.99
CA TYR A 137 -5.18 -6.17 -11.80
C TYR A 137 -3.74 -5.84 -12.18
N PHE A 138 -3.19 -4.78 -11.59
CA PHE A 138 -1.88 -4.26 -11.97
C PHE A 138 -0.92 -4.22 -10.77
N GLY A 139 0.15 -5.03 -10.82
CA GLY A 139 1.22 -5.05 -9.84
C GLY A 139 1.45 -6.38 -9.15
N THR A 140 2.08 -6.37 -7.98
CA THR A 140 2.50 -7.59 -7.26
C THR A 140 1.34 -8.54 -6.97
N MET A 141 1.53 -9.82 -7.32
CA MET A 141 0.64 -10.96 -7.08
C MET A 141 1.21 -11.83 -5.94
N GLY A 142 1.40 -11.20 -4.77
CA GLY A 142 1.94 -11.88 -3.59
C GLY A 142 0.88 -12.68 -2.85
N LEU A 143 1.30 -13.46 -1.86
CA LEU A 143 0.39 -14.26 -1.03
C LEU A 143 -0.64 -13.40 -0.28
N SER A 144 -0.25 -12.20 0.15
CA SER A 144 -1.14 -11.28 0.88
C SER A 144 -2.29 -10.73 0.02
N GLN A 145 -2.16 -10.77 -1.31
CA GLN A 145 -3.14 -10.20 -2.25
C GLN A 145 -4.24 -11.16 -2.66
N ASP A 146 -4.07 -12.46 -2.46
CA ASP A 146 -5.04 -13.51 -2.81
C ASP A 146 -5.70 -13.31 -4.20
N VAL A 147 -4.87 -13.06 -5.21
CA VAL A 147 -5.33 -12.80 -6.58
C VAL A 147 -6.13 -13.96 -7.17
N PRO A 148 -5.77 -15.25 -6.93
CA PRO A 148 -6.56 -16.39 -7.41
C PRO A 148 -8.02 -16.36 -6.94
N ALA A 149 -8.30 -15.89 -5.73
CA ALA A 149 -9.69 -15.75 -5.25
C ALA A 149 -10.49 -14.75 -6.11
N THR A 150 -9.87 -13.67 -6.59
CA THR A 150 -10.56 -12.66 -7.42
C THR A 150 -10.95 -13.21 -8.80
N VAL A 151 -10.25 -14.22 -9.30
CA VAL A 151 -10.58 -14.88 -10.59
C VAL A 151 -11.94 -15.56 -10.54
N LYS A 152 -12.34 -16.10 -9.38
CA LYS A 152 -13.67 -16.72 -9.20
C LYS A 152 -14.78 -15.68 -9.37
N TYR A 153 -14.63 -14.49 -8.76
CA TYR A 153 -15.59 -13.39 -8.91
C TYR A 153 -15.69 -12.94 -10.38
N ALA A 154 -14.54 -12.74 -11.03
CA ALA A 154 -14.52 -12.36 -12.45
C ALA A 154 -15.17 -13.43 -13.33
N LYS A 155 -14.87 -14.72 -13.10
CA LYS A 155 -15.45 -15.82 -13.85
C LYS A 155 -16.97 -15.81 -13.75
N ARG A 156 -17.52 -15.62 -12.57
CA ARG A 156 -18.96 -15.63 -12.35
C ARG A 156 -19.68 -14.57 -13.19
N ILE A 157 -19.19 -13.32 -13.18
CA ILE A 157 -19.82 -12.26 -13.98
C ILE A 157 -19.54 -12.37 -15.47
N VAL A 158 -18.46 -13.04 -15.88
CA VAL A 158 -18.19 -13.39 -17.28
C VAL A 158 -19.15 -14.47 -17.78
N ASP A 159 -19.37 -15.53 -17.00
CA ASP A 159 -20.32 -16.61 -17.34
C ASP A 159 -21.76 -16.08 -17.51
N LEU A 160 -22.10 -14.97 -16.87
CA LEU A 160 -23.36 -14.25 -17.01
C LEU A 160 -23.38 -13.22 -18.17
N GLY A 161 -22.29 -13.06 -18.92
CA GLY A 161 -22.15 -12.07 -19.98
C GLY A 161 -22.05 -10.61 -19.49
N LEU A 162 -21.86 -10.39 -18.18
CA LEU A 162 -21.77 -9.08 -17.54
C LEU A 162 -20.35 -8.49 -17.60
N ALA A 163 -19.33 -9.34 -17.76
CA ALA A 163 -17.95 -8.94 -18.01
C ALA A 163 -17.38 -9.66 -19.23
N SER A 164 -16.36 -9.08 -19.87
CA SER A 164 -15.73 -9.63 -21.07
C SER A 164 -14.29 -10.05 -20.86
N SER A 165 -13.58 -9.42 -19.92
CA SER A 165 -12.15 -9.68 -19.72
C SER A 165 -11.68 -9.37 -18.32
N TYR A 166 -10.62 -10.05 -17.91
CA TYR A 166 -9.84 -9.73 -16.72
C TYR A 166 -8.35 -9.81 -17.05
N GLU A 167 -7.70 -8.66 -17.09
CA GLU A 167 -6.27 -8.52 -17.39
C GLU A 167 -5.47 -8.49 -16.09
N LEU A 168 -4.51 -9.40 -15.96
CA LEU A 168 -3.61 -9.52 -14.81
C LEU A 168 -2.19 -9.21 -15.27
N ILE A 169 -1.60 -8.11 -14.81
CA ILE A 169 -0.23 -7.71 -15.17
C ILE A 169 0.60 -7.61 -13.89
N GLY A 170 1.62 -8.45 -13.76
CA GLY A 170 2.51 -8.41 -12.61
C GLY A 170 3.26 -9.69 -12.32
N GLU A 171 3.98 -9.67 -11.22
CA GLU A 171 4.80 -10.77 -10.72
C GLU A 171 4.44 -11.10 -9.27
N GLY A 172 4.74 -12.31 -8.84
CA GLY A 172 4.58 -12.69 -7.45
C GLY A 172 4.33 -14.17 -7.23
N ALA A 173 4.20 -14.56 -5.98
CA ALA A 173 4.08 -15.97 -5.59
C ALA A 173 2.79 -16.67 -6.08
N ALA A 174 1.75 -15.90 -6.41
CA ALA A 174 0.50 -16.46 -6.93
C ALA A 174 0.54 -16.75 -8.44
N ARG A 175 1.61 -16.34 -9.15
CA ARG A 175 1.68 -16.45 -10.61
C ARG A 175 1.55 -17.88 -11.12
N ASP A 176 2.29 -18.82 -10.53
CA ASP A 176 2.26 -20.24 -10.96
C ASP A 176 0.86 -20.88 -10.83
N GLU A 177 0.08 -20.43 -9.84
CA GLU A 177 -1.30 -20.87 -9.66
C GLU A 177 -2.21 -20.28 -10.75
N LEU A 178 -2.05 -18.99 -11.05
CA LEU A 178 -2.80 -18.32 -12.11
C LEU A 178 -2.49 -18.92 -13.50
N GLU A 179 -1.24 -19.25 -13.79
CA GLU A 179 -0.83 -19.92 -15.03
C GLU A 179 -1.45 -21.31 -15.16
N ARG A 180 -1.55 -22.06 -14.06
CA ARG A 180 -2.27 -23.36 -14.04
C ARG A 180 -3.75 -23.20 -14.32
N LEU A 181 -4.41 -22.17 -13.73
CA LEU A 181 -5.82 -21.86 -13.99
C LEU A 181 -6.05 -21.55 -15.48
N VAL A 182 -5.22 -20.70 -16.09
CA VAL A 182 -5.31 -20.37 -17.52
C VAL A 182 -5.13 -21.62 -18.37
N SER A 183 -4.14 -22.47 -18.05
CA SER A 183 -3.81 -23.69 -18.79
C SER A 183 -4.87 -24.77 -18.67
N ALA A 184 -5.62 -24.83 -17.58
CA ALA A 184 -6.69 -25.80 -17.35
C ALA A 184 -7.91 -25.63 -18.28
N GLY A 185 -8.01 -24.51 -18.99
CA GLY A 185 -9.12 -24.16 -19.87
C GLY A 185 -10.32 -23.55 -19.14
N GLY A 186 -11.26 -22.98 -19.91
CA GLY A 186 -12.45 -22.32 -19.35
C GLY A 186 -12.20 -20.89 -18.83
N TYR A 187 -11.00 -20.36 -18.99
CA TYR A 187 -10.58 -19.02 -18.54
C TYR A 187 -10.12 -18.13 -19.70
N GLY A 188 -10.73 -18.28 -20.89
CA GLY A 188 -10.38 -17.47 -22.07
C GLY A 188 -10.57 -15.96 -21.90
N PHE A 189 -11.31 -15.52 -20.88
CA PHE A 189 -11.45 -14.13 -20.50
C PHE A 189 -10.25 -13.58 -19.71
N LEU A 190 -9.39 -14.47 -19.18
CA LEU A 190 -8.26 -14.14 -18.34
C LEU A 190 -7.00 -13.93 -19.19
N LYS A 191 -6.40 -12.76 -19.09
CA LYS A 191 -5.16 -12.41 -19.76
C LYS A 191 -4.08 -12.19 -18.73
N LEU A 192 -3.07 -13.06 -18.67
CA LEU A 192 -1.98 -13.00 -17.70
C LEU A 192 -0.69 -12.55 -18.38
N GLU A 193 -0.17 -11.39 -17.99
CA GLU A 193 1.06 -10.83 -18.52
C GLU A 193 2.11 -10.63 -17.41
N HIS A 194 3.37 -10.57 -17.81
CA HIS A 194 4.47 -10.19 -16.90
C HIS A 194 4.39 -8.73 -16.50
N GLY A 195 5.10 -8.38 -15.41
CA GLY A 195 5.20 -6.99 -14.98
C GLY A 195 5.87 -6.12 -16.05
N VAL A 196 5.26 -4.97 -16.33
CA VAL A 196 5.75 -4.00 -17.31
C VAL A 196 6.10 -2.68 -16.65
N PRO A 197 6.92 -1.81 -17.28
CA PRO A 197 7.18 -0.46 -16.80
C PRO A 197 5.88 0.36 -16.68
N MET A 198 5.87 1.33 -15.75
CA MET A 198 4.68 2.16 -15.48
C MET A 198 4.14 2.86 -16.74
N ALA A 199 5.01 3.30 -17.64
CA ALA A 199 4.59 3.95 -18.90
C ALA A 199 3.74 3.04 -19.80
N GLU A 200 3.96 1.71 -19.73
CA GLU A 200 3.18 0.72 -20.47
C GLU A 200 1.86 0.35 -19.76
N LEU A 201 1.76 0.61 -18.44
CA LEU A 201 0.52 0.43 -17.69
C LEU A 201 -0.50 1.54 -17.93
N GLU A 202 -0.08 2.76 -18.29
CA GLU A 202 -1.00 3.87 -18.49
C GLU A 202 -2.13 3.56 -19.48
N PRO A 203 -1.86 3.03 -20.72
CA PRO A 203 -2.93 2.65 -21.64
C PRO A 203 -3.77 1.47 -21.13
N ARG A 204 -3.21 0.60 -20.26
CA ARG A 204 -3.96 -0.51 -19.66
C ARG A 204 -4.99 -0.01 -18.66
N TYR A 205 -4.64 0.98 -17.85
CA TYR A 205 -5.60 1.65 -16.97
C TYR A 205 -6.76 2.27 -17.76
N ALA A 206 -6.49 2.91 -18.91
CA ALA A 206 -7.53 3.48 -19.77
C ALA A 206 -8.44 2.41 -20.42
N GLY A 207 -7.93 1.18 -20.59
CA GLY A 207 -8.63 0.07 -21.23
C GLY A 207 -9.61 -0.69 -20.32
N VAL A 208 -9.56 -0.49 -19.00
CA VAL A 208 -10.41 -1.20 -18.03
C VAL A 208 -11.48 -0.31 -17.43
N HIS A 209 -12.59 -0.92 -17.01
CA HIS A 209 -13.67 -0.22 -16.30
C HIS A 209 -13.43 -0.15 -14.80
N MET A 210 -12.82 -1.18 -14.23
CA MET A 210 -12.45 -1.22 -12.81
C MET A 210 -11.13 -1.94 -12.64
N THR A 211 -10.32 -1.47 -11.69
CA THR A 211 -9.19 -2.26 -11.22
C THR A 211 -9.59 -3.08 -10.00
N VAL A 212 -9.20 -4.33 -9.99
CA VAL A 212 -9.34 -5.21 -8.83
C VAL A 212 -8.15 -4.99 -7.91
N VAL A 213 -8.42 -4.70 -6.66
CA VAL A 213 -7.41 -4.62 -5.59
C VAL A 213 -7.81 -5.58 -4.51
N SER A 214 -6.95 -6.51 -4.14
CA SER A 214 -7.30 -7.54 -3.18
C SER A 214 -6.29 -7.68 -2.05
N LEU A 215 -6.79 -8.14 -0.91
CA LEU A 215 -6.06 -8.63 0.25
C LEU A 215 -6.72 -9.91 0.75
N GLN A 216 -5.94 -10.79 1.35
CA GLN A 216 -6.53 -11.92 2.08
C GLN A 216 -7.53 -11.40 3.13
N LYS A 217 -8.69 -12.05 3.22
CA LYS A 217 -9.73 -11.73 4.22
C LYS A 217 -9.30 -12.17 5.63
N SER A 218 -8.30 -11.47 6.15
CA SER A 218 -7.70 -11.71 7.47
C SER A 218 -7.69 -10.42 8.27
N ALA A 219 -7.98 -10.49 9.57
CA ALA A 219 -7.99 -9.35 10.46
C ALA A 219 -6.62 -8.64 10.55
N GLU A 220 -5.53 -9.35 10.28
CA GLU A 220 -4.18 -8.77 10.26
C GLU A 220 -3.98 -7.73 9.16
N PHE A 221 -4.81 -7.76 8.10
CA PHE A 221 -4.79 -6.79 7.00
C PHE A 221 -5.86 -5.69 7.12
N SER A 222 -6.68 -5.68 8.15
CA SER A 222 -7.74 -4.66 8.33
C SER A 222 -7.20 -3.21 8.35
N GLY A 223 -6.01 -3.00 8.88
CA GLY A 223 -5.34 -1.69 8.88
C GLY A 223 -4.49 -1.40 7.64
N THR A 224 -4.54 -2.23 6.60
CA THR A 224 -3.69 -2.09 5.41
C THR A 224 -4.46 -1.43 4.26
N ILE A 225 -3.90 -0.35 3.67
CA ILE A 225 -4.40 0.23 2.43
C ILE A 225 -3.40 -0.05 1.31
N PRO A 226 -3.72 -0.95 0.35
CA PRO A 226 -2.86 -1.21 -0.79
C PRO A 226 -2.64 0.05 -1.64
N SER A 227 -1.39 0.35 -1.99
CA SER A 227 -1.04 1.52 -2.81
C SER A 227 -1.68 1.49 -4.21
N LYS A 228 -2.11 0.33 -4.68
CA LYS A 228 -2.84 0.15 -5.95
C LYS A 228 -4.16 0.93 -5.99
N ILE A 229 -4.83 1.11 -4.84
CA ILE A 229 -6.06 1.93 -4.76
C ILE A 229 -5.75 3.37 -5.18
N PHE A 230 -4.72 3.98 -4.61
CA PHE A 230 -4.31 5.34 -4.95
C PHE A 230 -3.86 5.46 -6.41
N GLN A 231 -3.14 4.45 -6.94
CA GLN A 231 -2.73 4.41 -8.34
C GLN A 231 -3.91 4.36 -9.30
N SER A 232 -4.92 3.59 -8.98
CA SER A 232 -6.16 3.48 -9.76
C SER A 232 -6.97 4.77 -9.71
N PHE A 233 -7.22 5.29 -8.52
CA PHE A 233 -7.96 6.52 -8.33
C PHE A 233 -7.29 7.72 -9.00
N ALA A 234 -5.96 7.80 -8.96
CA ALA A 234 -5.20 8.85 -9.61
C ALA A 234 -5.35 8.86 -11.15
N ARG A 235 -5.80 7.75 -11.73
CA ARG A 235 -6.10 7.60 -13.16
C ARG A 235 -7.58 7.67 -13.49
N GLY A 236 -8.41 7.94 -12.49
CA GLY A 236 -9.86 7.95 -12.63
C GLY A 236 -10.44 6.55 -12.88
N VAL A 237 -9.76 5.49 -12.45
CA VAL A 237 -10.27 4.12 -12.56
C VAL A 237 -10.93 3.71 -11.25
N PRO A 238 -12.24 3.38 -11.26
CA PRO A 238 -12.92 2.82 -10.11
C PRO A 238 -12.27 1.53 -9.60
N VAL A 239 -12.32 1.32 -8.29
CA VAL A 239 -11.73 0.15 -7.64
C VAL A 239 -12.80 -0.85 -7.24
N LEU A 240 -12.58 -2.12 -7.57
CA LEU A 240 -13.23 -3.27 -6.96
C LEU A 240 -12.28 -3.82 -5.90
N PHE A 241 -12.53 -3.49 -4.64
CA PHE A 241 -11.74 -4.02 -3.52
C PHE A 241 -12.32 -5.34 -3.04
N VAL A 242 -11.49 -6.37 -2.90
CA VAL A 242 -11.83 -7.67 -2.33
C VAL A 242 -10.91 -7.93 -1.14
N GLY A 243 -11.45 -7.94 0.07
CA GLY A 243 -10.58 -8.06 1.25
C GLY A 243 -11.33 -7.99 2.58
N PRO A 244 -10.62 -7.80 3.70
CA PRO A 244 -11.25 -7.64 4.99
C PRO A 244 -11.92 -6.29 5.15
N GLU A 245 -12.89 -6.20 6.06
CA GLU A 245 -13.34 -4.91 6.58
C GLU A 245 -12.19 -4.18 7.28
N GLY A 246 -12.10 -2.87 7.06
CA GLY A 246 -11.08 -2.01 7.65
C GLY A 246 -10.73 -0.79 6.79
N ASP A 247 -9.51 -0.27 6.96
CA ASP A 247 -9.09 1.00 6.38
C ASP A 247 -9.24 1.06 4.85
N ALA A 248 -8.95 -0.05 4.13
CA ALA A 248 -9.08 -0.07 2.67
C ALA A 248 -10.53 -0.07 2.20
N SER A 249 -11.40 -0.91 2.80
CA SER A 249 -12.82 -0.96 2.45
C SER A 249 -13.53 0.35 2.78
N GLU A 250 -13.21 0.95 3.93
CA GLU A 250 -13.74 2.25 4.34
C GLU A 250 -13.29 3.36 3.40
N LEU A 251 -12.01 3.39 3.02
CA LEU A 251 -11.47 4.37 2.07
C LEU A 251 -12.19 4.26 0.72
N VAL A 252 -12.39 3.04 0.19
CA VAL A 252 -13.08 2.83 -1.09
C VAL A 252 -14.54 3.29 -1.00
N ARG A 253 -15.27 2.96 0.06
CA ARG A 253 -16.66 3.41 0.25
C ARG A 253 -16.74 4.93 0.43
N ARG A 254 -15.90 5.51 1.28
CA ARG A 254 -15.86 6.96 1.55
C ARG A 254 -15.51 7.79 0.31
N SER A 255 -14.67 7.25 -0.55
CA SER A 255 -14.31 7.94 -1.80
C SER A 255 -15.47 8.04 -2.81
N GLY A 256 -16.45 7.15 -2.72
CA GLY A 256 -17.49 6.99 -3.75
C GLY A 256 -16.94 6.51 -5.10
N ALA A 257 -15.70 6.01 -5.13
CA ALA A 257 -14.94 5.68 -6.34
C ALA A 257 -14.75 4.16 -6.53
N GLY A 258 -15.60 3.34 -5.92
CA GLY A 258 -15.48 1.90 -6.05
C GLY A 258 -16.48 1.11 -5.23
N ILE A 259 -16.27 -0.21 -5.19
CA ILE A 259 -17.06 -1.19 -4.45
C ILE A 259 -16.11 -1.97 -3.56
N ALA A 260 -16.52 -2.26 -2.32
CA ALA A 260 -15.73 -3.03 -1.37
C ALA A 260 -16.47 -4.31 -0.97
N LEU A 261 -15.98 -5.43 -1.45
CA LEU A 261 -16.48 -6.78 -1.23
C LEU A 261 -15.75 -7.41 -0.03
N CYS A 262 -16.40 -7.42 1.13
CA CYS A 262 -15.79 -7.83 2.40
C CYS A 262 -16.59 -8.91 3.13
N GLY A 263 -17.67 -9.40 2.52
CA GLY A 263 -18.53 -10.45 3.04
C GLY A 263 -18.01 -11.86 2.79
N SER A 264 -18.89 -12.82 2.84
CA SER A 264 -18.64 -14.17 2.34
C SER A 264 -18.51 -14.16 0.81
N GLU A 265 -17.97 -15.24 0.24
CA GLU A 265 -17.83 -15.37 -1.22
C GLU A 265 -19.20 -15.22 -1.93
N GLU A 266 -20.26 -15.75 -1.35
CA GLU A 266 -21.62 -15.66 -1.91
C GLU A 266 -22.20 -14.24 -1.85
N GLU A 267 -22.07 -13.56 -0.71
CA GLU A 267 -22.52 -12.17 -0.56
C GLU A 267 -21.79 -11.24 -1.54
N ASP A 268 -20.48 -11.37 -1.63
CA ASP A 268 -19.65 -10.56 -2.53
C ASP A 268 -20.00 -10.79 -4.00
N ILE A 269 -20.22 -12.04 -4.40
CA ILE A 269 -20.65 -12.37 -5.76
C ILE A 269 -22.01 -11.73 -6.06
N ASN A 270 -22.97 -11.84 -5.15
CA ASN A 270 -24.30 -11.27 -5.33
C ASN A 270 -24.24 -9.73 -5.45
N GLU A 271 -23.40 -9.05 -4.64
CA GLU A 271 -23.19 -7.60 -4.74
C GLU A 271 -22.58 -7.21 -6.08
N LEU A 272 -21.55 -7.95 -6.53
CA LEU A 272 -20.90 -7.70 -7.81
C LEU A 272 -21.84 -7.96 -8.99
N GLU A 273 -22.65 -9.01 -8.96
CA GLU A 273 -23.67 -9.29 -9.99
C GLU A 273 -24.73 -8.19 -10.03
N ALA A 274 -25.21 -7.74 -8.87
CA ALA A 274 -26.17 -6.65 -8.78
C ALA A 274 -25.64 -5.35 -9.38
N PHE A 275 -24.36 -5.02 -9.11
CA PHE A 275 -23.73 -3.86 -9.72
C PHE A 275 -23.54 -4.03 -11.24
N ALA A 276 -23.01 -5.18 -11.67
CA ALA A 276 -22.66 -5.45 -13.05
C ALA A 276 -23.89 -5.51 -13.99
N SER A 277 -25.06 -5.90 -13.46
CA SER A 277 -26.33 -5.99 -14.20
C SER A 277 -27.12 -4.68 -14.28
N ARG A 278 -26.68 -3.61 -13.58
CA ARG A 278 -27.41 -2.33 -13.57
C ARG A 278 -27.50 -1.70 -14.95
N ALA A 279 -28.68 -1.25 -15.32
CA ALA A 279 -28.91 -0.53 -16.58
C ALA A 279 -28.15 0.82 -16.63
N ASP A 280 -27.97 1.49 -15.48
CA ASP A 280 -27.24 2.75 -15.31
C ASP A 280 -25.74 2.55 -14.97
N ARG A 281 -25.20 1.34 -15.18
CA ARG A 281 -23.81 1.00 -14.84
C ARG A 281 -22.79 1.96 -15.44
N ALA A 282 -22.90 2.29 -16.71
CA ALA A 282 -21.99 3.21 -17.39
C ALA A 282 -21.98 4.60 -16.73
N PHE A 283 -23.15 5.10 -16.35
CA PHE A 283 -23.28 6.38 -15.64
C PHE A 283 -22.64 6.29 -14.24
N ASN A 284 -22.85 5.18 -13.51
CA ASN A 284 -22.23 4.99 -12.19
C ASN A 284 -20.70 4.90 -12.28
N LEU A 285 -20.16 4.19 -13.28
CA LEU A 285 -18.71 4.12 -13.50
C LEU A 285 -18.12 5.51 -13.83
N ALA A 286 -18.78 6.31 -14.65
CA ALA A 286 -18.34 7.67 -14.94
C ALA A 286 -18.31 8.54 -13.66
N ARG A 287 -19.35 8.47 -12.83
CA ARG A 287 -19.39 9.18 -11.54
C ARG A 287 -18.31 8.71 -10.57
N MET A 288 -18.06 7.39 -10.49
CA MET A 288 -16.99 6.83 -9.67
C MET A 288 -15.62 7.32 -10.15
N SER A 289 -15.43 7.44 -11.47
CA SER A 289 -14.20 7.97 -12.06
C SER A 289 -13.93 9.42 -11.66
N GLU A 290 -14.94 10.28 -11.76
CA GLU A 290 -14.85 11.67 -11.30
C GLU A 290 -14.55 11.75 -9.79
N ALA A 291 -15.28 10.97 -8.99
CA ALA A 291 -15.08 10.89 -7.56
C ALA A 291 -13.66 10.44 -7.18
N ALA A 292 -13.07 9.48 -7.93
CA ALA A 292 -11.70 9.01 -7.73
C ALA A 292 -10.68 10.15 -7.88
N VAL A 293 -10.77 10.91 -8.97
CA VAL A 293 -9.87 12.03 -9.27
C VAL A 293 -10.02 13.14 -8.22
N ASP A 294 -11.25 13.51 -7.90
CA ASP A 294 -11.53 14.55 -6.91
C ASP A 294 -11.01 14.15 -5.52
N PHE A 295 -11.23 12.90 -5.13
CA PHE A 295 -10.75 12.38 -3.86
C PHE A 295 -9.22 12.39 -3.77
N MET A 296 -8.52 11.97 -4.84
CA MET A 296 -7.07 12.02 -4.88
C MET A 296 -6.53 13.45 -4.80
N ASN A 297 -7.10 14.38 -5.55
CA ASN A 297 -6.66 15.78 -5.53
C ASN A 297 -6.85 16.40 -4.15
N ARG A 298 -7.97 16.13 -3.49
CA ARG A 298 -8.33 16.73 -2.21
C ARG A 298 -7.55 16.14 -1.04
N GLU A 299 -7.30 14.82 -1.02
CA GLU A 299 -6.84 14.15 0.19
C GLU A 299 -5.51 13.40 0.03
N TYR A 300 -5.16 12.91 -1.18
CA TYR A 300 -4.06 11.95 -1.35
C TYR A 300 -3.14 12.27 -2.53
N SER A 301 -3.09 13.53 -3.02
CA SER A 301 -2.10 13.89 -4.03
C SER A 301 -0.68 13.73 -3.46
N ARG A 302 0.26 13.32 -4.31
CA ARG A 302 1.67 13.15 -3.90
C ARG A 302 2.24 14.42 -3.27
N ARG A 303 1.88 15.58 -3.80
CA ARG A 303 2.28 16.88 -3.26
C ARG A 303 1.80 17.06 -1.82
N LEU A 304 0.52 16.80 -1.56
CA LEU A 304 -0.04 16.93 -0.21
C LEU A 304 0.63 15.98 0.78
N MET A 305 0.93 14.74 0.35
CA MET A 305 1.63 13.77 1.21
C MET A 305 3.10 14.19 1.44
N ALA A 306 3.77 14.74 0.44
CA ALA A 306 5.12 15.29 0.59
C ALA A 306 5.13 16.48 1.57
N ASP A 307 4.17 17.39 1.49
CA ASP A 307 4.05 18.53 2.40
C ASP A 307 3.83 18.05 3.85
N LYS A 308 2.98 17.03 4.06
CA LYS A 308 2.82 16.40 5.38
C LYS A 308 4.13 15.79 5.90
N MET A 309 4.87 15.08 5.05
CA MET A 309 6.15 14.47 5.44
C MET A 309 7.20 15.54 5.77
N ILE A 310 7.26 16.63 4.99
CA ILE A 310 8.17 17.75 5.25
C ILE A 310 7.83 18.39 6.62
N ALA A 311 6.56 18.55 6.95
CA ALA A 311 6.14 19.07 8.25
C ALA A 311 6.61 18.16 9.39
N VAL A 312 6.47 16.83 9.26
CA VAL A 312 6.96 15.85 10.24
C VAL A 312 8.48 15.96 10.44
N LEU A 313 9.24 16.02 9.35
CA LEU A 313 10.70 16.13 9.39
C LEU A 313 11.13 17.45 10.06
N SER A 314 10.48 18.53 9.70
CA SER A 314 10.76 19.87 10.26
C SER A 314 10.48 19.92 11.77
N ASP A 315 9.38 19.33 12.22
CA ASP A 315 9.03 19.25 13.63
C ASP A 315 10.04 18.43 14.44
N ALA A 316 10.51 17.30 13.90
CA ALA A 316 11.54 16.48 14.52
C ALA A 316 12.85 17.26 14.72
N VAL A 317 13.28 18.02 13.70
CA VAL A 317 14.46 18.89 13.78
C VAL A 317 14.27 19.99 14.85
N TYR A 318 13.11 20.63 14.85
CA TYR A 318 12.81 21.70 15.80
C TYR A 318 12.83 21.24 17.26
N LYS A 319 12.15 20.14 17.56
CA LYS A 319 12.11 19.54 18.90
C LYS A 319 13.50 19.17 19.42
N THR A 320 14.34 18.58 18.57
CA THR A 320 15.72 18.21 18.93
C THR A 320 16.58 19.43 19.22
N LYS A 321 16.45 20.51 18.43
CA LYS A 321 17.19 21.77 18.69
C LYS A 321 16.79 22.38 20.05
N GLN A 322 15.50 22.45 20.36
CA GLN A 322 15.03 22.96 21.66
C GLN A 322 15.54 22.14 22.84
N THR A 323 15.55 20.81 22.72
CA THR A 323 16.06 19.91 23.77
C THR A 323 17.54 20.16 24.02
N ASN A 324 18.33 20.31 22.95
CA ASN A 324 19.76 20.57 23.05
C ASN A 324 20.08 21.95 23.65
N GLU A 325 19.27 22.98 23.36
CA GLU A 325 19.42 24.30 23.96
C GLU A 325 19.12 24.28 25.46
N ARG A 326 18.05 23.58 25.88
CA ARG A 326 17.69 23.45 27.31
C ARG A 326 18.77 22.71 28.09
N ILE A 327 19.40 21.69 27.52
CA ILE A 327 20.52 20.98 28.17
C ILE A 327 21.74 21.90 28.34
N LYS A 328 22.03 22.79 27.36
CA LYS A 328 23.15 23.73 27.45
C LYS A 328 22.92 24.86 28.48
N ILE A 329 21.67 25.18 28.78
CA ILE A 329 21.33 26.26 29.77
C ILE A 329 21.35 25.71 31.22
N ASN A 330 21.05 24.42 31.38
CA ASN A 330 20.90 23.76 32.68
C ASN A 330 22.13 22.91 33.11
N GLY A 331 23.16 22.81 32.35
CA GLY A 331 24.43 22.16 32.62
C GLY A 331 25.59 23.13 32.58
#